data_fbd75ca3348be52af58b1f4ee0662509
#
_entry.id   fbd75ca3348be52af58b1f4ee0662509
#
_cell.length_a   1.000
_cell.length_b   1.000
_cell.length_c   1.000
_cell.angle_alpha   90.00
_cell.angle_beta   90.00
_cell.angle_gamma   90.00
#
_symmetry.space_group_name_H-M   'P 1'
#
loop_
_entity.id
_entity.type
_entity.pdbx_description
1 polymer ?
#
loop_
_entity_poly.entity_id
_entity_poly.type
_entity_poly.pdbx_seq_one_letter_code
_entity_poly.pdbx_strand_id
1 'polypeptide(L)'
;MMRAIEISAPGAPDVLHLAERPVPVPGPGQVVLKVAYAGVNRPDALQRAGLYNPPAGASDLPGLEASGTIAACGAGVLGLQQGQQVCALLPGGGYAEYAVTQAAHCLPVPNGFDLKQAACLPETFFTVWSNVFQRGGLKAGERFLLHGGSSGIGTTAIQLARAFGARVFTTAGSDAKCRACLDLGAERAVNYRETDFVPIMQGEGGADIILDMVGGEYIARNLDALADDGRLV
;
A
#
# COMPACT_ATOMS: atom_id res chain seq x y z
N MET A 1 25.42 15.61 -4.39
CA MET A 1 24.06 15.99 -4.82
C MET A 1 23.44 14.78 -5.53
N MET A 2 22.12 14.71 -5.56
CA MET A 2 21.32 13.70 -6.27
C MET A 2 20.19 14.40 -7.03
N ARG A 3 19.70 13.78 -8.07
CA ARG A 3 18.49 14.22 -8.76
C ARG A 3 17.25 13.70 -8.01
N ALA A 4 16.23 14.54 -7.90
CA ALA A 4 14.95 14.21 -7.26
C ALA A 4 13.81 14.91 -7.98
N ILE A 5 12.59 14.38 -7.82
CA ILE A 5 11.37 15.03 -8.27
C ILE A 5 10.78 15.82 -7.11
N GLU A 6 10.61 17.12 -7.31
CA GLU A 6 9.98 18.03 -6.36
C GLU A 6 8.57 18.42 -6.79
N ILE A 7 7.77 18.81 -5.80
CA ILE A 7 6.45 19.44 -5.97
C ILE A 7 6.63 20.93 -5.70
N SER A 8 6.58 21.78 -6.74
CA SER A 8 6.80 23.24 -6.61
C SER A 8 5.68 23.95 -5.84
N ALA A 9 4.46 23.47 -5.97
CA ALA A 9 3.26 23.92 -5.29
C ALA A 9 2.15 22.87 -5.43
N PRO A 10 1.15 22.84 -4.56
CA PRO A 10 -0.04 21.99 -4.77
C PRO A 10 -0.68 22.26 -6.13
N GLY A 11 -0.93 21.21 -6.94
CA GLY A 11 -1.49 21.42 -8.27
C GLY A 11 -1.61 20.18 -9.16
N ALA A 12 -1.73 20.42 -10.46
CA ALA A 12 -1.80 19.42 -11.52
C ALA A 12 -0.42 18.78 -11.77
N PRO A 13 -0.28 17.75 -12.64
CA PRO A 13 0.98 17.02 -12.83
C PRO A 13 2.19 17.87 -13.26
N ASP A 14 1.97 19.02 -13.85
CA ASP A 14 3.00 19.97 -14.31
C ASP A 14 3.77 20.66 -13.17
N VAL A 15 3.31 20.56 -11.92
CA VAL A 15 4.04 21.05 -10.75
C VAL A 15 5.20 20.13 -10.34
N LEU A 16 5.30 18.94 -10.93
CA LEU A 16 6.41 18.02 -10.72
C LEU A 16 7.60 18.43 -11.59
N HIS A 17 8.74 18.67 -10.97
CA HIS A 17 9.96 19.05 -11.71
C HIS A 17 11.21 18.36 -11.17
N LEU A 18 12.21 18.25 -12.02
CA LEU A 18 13.51 17.70 -11.65
C LEU A 18 14.32 18.77 -10.89
N ALA A 19 14.85 18.40 -9.74
CA ALA A 19 15.69 19.26 -8.90
C ALA A 19 16.94 18.51 -8.40
N GLU A 20 17.91 19.27 -7.90
CA GLU A 20 19.07 18.72 -7.20
C GLU A 20 18.90 18.87 -5.69
N ARG A 21 19.08 17.76 -4.98
CA ARG A 21 19.01 17.70 -3.51
C ARG A 21 20.28 17.08 -2.92
N PRO A 22 20.61 17.37 -1.67
CA PRO A 22 21.67 16.64 -0.98
C PRO A 22 21.33 15.14 -0.89
N VAL A 23 22.33 14.27 -1.06
CA VAL A 23 22.17 12.84 -0.76
C VAL A 23 21.92 12.70 0.74
N PRO A 24 20.86 11.98 1.17
CA PRO A 24 20.56 11.83 2.57
C PRO A 24 21.64 11.01 3.31
N VAL A 25 21.83 11.31 4.61
CA VAL A 25 22.72 10.56 5.49
C VAL A 25 21.87 9.73 6.44
N PRO A 26 22.14 8.42 6.61
CA PRO A 26 21.32 7.59 7.48
C PRO A 26 21.60 7.90 8.95
N GLY A 27 20.55 8.15 9.73
CA GLY A 27 20.60 8.19 11.18
C GLY A 27 20.71 6.79 11.81
N PRO A 28 20.76 6.68 13.15
CA PRO A 28 20.75 5.39 13.85
C PRO A 28 19.52 4.55 13.44
N GLY A 29 19.73 3.26 13.14
CA GLY A 29 18.69 2.33 12.70
C GLY A 29 18.18 2.54 11.28
N GLN A 30 18.72 3.51 10.53
CA GLN A 30 18.31 3.82 9.17
C GLN A 30 19.30 3.29 8.13
N VAL A 31 18.80 3.12 6.91
CA VAL A 31 19.61 2.83 5.72
C VAL A 31 19.32 3.84 4.62
N VAL A 32 20.29 4.06 3.76
CA VAL A 32 20.11 4.79 2.50
C VAL A 32 20.09 3.78 1.36
N LEU A 33 19.04 3.84 0.54
CA LEU A 33 18.93 3.09 -0.70
C LEU A 33 19.42 3.95 -1.87
N LYS A 34 20.24 3.37 -2.73
CA LYS A 34 20.37 3.83 -4.11
C LYS A 34 19.19 3.26 -4.86
N VAL A 35 18.22 4.10 -5.19
CA VAL A 35 16.95 3.72 -5.80
C VAL A 35 17.16 3.26 -7.23
N ALA A 36 16.65 2.08 -7.55
CA ALA A 36 16.58 1.55 -8.91
C ALA A 36 15.19 1.81 -9.52
N TYR A 37 14.14 1.56 -8.74
CA TYR A 37 12.74 1.78 -9.12
C TYR A 37 11.95 2.26 -7.90
N ALA A 38 10.95 3.11 -8.15
CA ALA A 38 9.95 3.53 -7.17
C ALA A 38 8.55 3.16 -7.65
N GLY A 39 7.69 2.72 -6.74
CA GLY A 39 6.27 2.54 -7.02
C GLY A 39 5.54 3.88 -7.10
N VAL A 40 4.39 3.90 -7.78
CA VAL A 40 3.51 5.06 -7.87
C VAL A 40 2.21 4.73 -7.16
N ASN A 41 1.90 5.50 -6.12
CA ASN A 41 0.76 5.26 -5.25
C ASN A 41 -0.22 6.43 -5.23
N ARG A 42 -1.46 6.19 -4.81
CA ARG A 42 -2.48 7.24 -4.70
C ARG A 42 -2.07 8.39 -3.79
N PRO A 43 -1.44 8.16 -2.61
CA PRO A 43 -0.96 9.25 -1.76
C PRO A 43 0.05 10.17 -2.43
N ASP A 44 0.89 9.71 -3.36
CA ASP A 44 1.83 10.56 -4.11
C ASP A 44 1.06 11.61 -4.94
N ALA A 45 -0.02 11.18 -5.60
CA ALA A 45 -0.89 12.09 -6.35
C ALA A 45 -1.64 13.06 -5.43
N LEU A 46 -2.03 12.62 -4.23
CA LEU A 46 -2.67 13.46 -3.22
C LEU A 46 -1.67 14.46 -2.62
N GLN A 47 -0.43 14.05 -2.34
CA GLN A 47 0.64 14.93 -1.88
C GLN A 47 0.90 16.04 -2.92
N ARG A 48 1.02 15.67 -4.18
CA ARG A 48 1.15 16.63 -5.28
C ARG A 48 -0.01 17.63 -5.33
N ALA A 49 -1.24 17.16 -5.08
CA ALA A 49 -2.43 18.00 -5.06
C ALA A 49 -2.61 18.82 -3.75
N GLY A 50 -1.74 18.63 -2.76
CA GLY A 50 -1.86 19.28 -1.44
C GLY A 50 -2.92 18.68 -0.52
N LEU A 51 -3.37 17.46 -0.82
CA LEU A 51 -4.40 16.74 -0.07
C LEU A 51 -3.84 15.63 0.84
N TYR A 52 -2.54 15.47 0.88
CA TYR A 52 -1.83 14.55 1.76
C TYR A 52 -0.58 15.23 2.31
N ASN A 53 -0.49 15.33 3.63
CA ASN A 53 0.68 15.86 4.32
C ASN A 53 1.60 14.70 4.73
N PRO A 54 2.89 14.70 4.32
CA PRO A 54 3.86 13.73 4.82
C PRO A 54 3.91 13.73 6.36
N PRO A 55 4.22 12.58 6.99
CA PRO A 55 4.44 12.52 8.43
C PRO A 55 5.53 13.50 8.90
N ALA A 56 5.43 13.97 10.13
CA ALA A 56 6.44 14.87 10.70
C ALA A 56 7.84 14.22 10.64
N GLY A 57 8.82 14.96 10.11
CA GLY A 57 10.19 14.49 9.91
C GLY A 57 10.41 13.60 8.68
N ALA A 58 9.38 13.32 7.89
CA ALA A 58 9.52 12.66 6.59
C ALA A 58 10.10 13.61 5.54
N SER A 59 10.60 13.04 4.44
CA SER A 59 11.00 13.81 3.25
C SER A 59 9.79 14.56 2.67
N ASP A 60 10.02 15.77 2.22
CA ASP A 60 9.06 16.57 1.43
C ASP A 60 8.90 16.05 -0.02
N LEU A 61 9.86 15.23 -0.47
CA LEU A 61 9.81 14.61 -1.79
C LEU A 61 8.80 13.46 -1.80
N PRO A 62 8.03 13.27 -2.91
CA PRO A 62 7.09 12.17 -3.04
C PRO A 62 7.77 10.80 -3.18
N GLY A 63 6.97 9.74 -3.12
CA GLY A 63 7.40 8.35 -3.30
C GLY A 63 7.46 7.57 -1.99
N LEU A 64 6.50 6.66 -1.79
CA LEU A 64 6.30 5.93 -0.54
C LEU A 64 6.90 4.54 -0.54
N GLU A 65 7.41 4.06 -1.66
CA GLU A 65 8.08 2.78 -1.78
C GLU A 65 9.16 2.80 -2.86
N ALA A 66 10.16 1.98 -2.69
CA ALA A 66 11.21 1.80 -3.68
C ALA A 66 11.88 0.43 -3.57
N SER A 67 12.58 0.05 -4.62
CA SER A 67 13.58 -1.00 -4.60
C SER A 67 14.92 -0.46 -5.05
N GLY A 68 15.98 -1.10 -4.61
CA GLY A 68 17.32 -0.67 -4.95
C GLY A 68 18.39 -1.40 -4.15
N THR A 69 19.57 -0.78 -4.08
CA THR A 69 20.73 -1.32 -3.37
C THR A 69 21.05 -0.46 -2.17
N ILE A 70 21.30 -1.06 -1.02
CA ILE A 70 21.74 -0.34 0.18
C ILE A 70 23.06 0.36 -0.11
N ALA A 71 23.08 1.68 -0.05
CA ALA A 71 24.26 2.52 -0.28
C ALA A 71 25.01 2.82 1.04
N ALA A 72 24.28 2.93 2.16
CA ALA A 72 24.87 3.16 3.48
C ALA A 72 23.95 2.64 4.58
N CYS A 73 24.55 2.25 5.71
CA CYS A 73 23.83 1.87 6.93
C CYS A 73 24.23 2.83 8.06
N GLY A 74 23.23 3.28 8.82
CA GLY A 74 23.42 4.03 10.05
C GLY A 74 23.87 3.14 11.22
N ALA A 75 24.20 3.76 12.33
CA ALA A 75 24.61 3.04 13.54
C ALA A 75 23.48 2.11 14.03
N GLY A 76 23.82 0.92 14.51
CA GLY A 76 22.87 -0.05 15.07
C GLY A 76 22.05 -0.83 14.07
N VAL A 77 22.25 -0.67 12.75
CA VAL A 77 21.61 -1.51 11.74
C VAL A 77 22.21 -2.92 11.80
N LEU A 78 21.34 -3.92 11.97
CA LEU A 78 21.69 -5.34 11.98
C LEU A 78 20.96 -6.08 10.85
N GLY A 79 21.61 -7.09 10.27
CA GLY A 79 21.03 -7.96 9.25
C GLY A 79 20.95 -7.37 7.85
N LEU A 80 21.36 -6.13 7.66
CA LEU A 80 21.45 -5.47 6.36
C LEU A 80 22.87 -4.92 6.14
N GLN A 81 23.33 -4.93 4.91
CA GLN A 81 24.67 -4.45 4.57
C GLN A 81 24.71 -3.69 3.24
N GLN A 82 25.69 -2.85 3.08
CA GLN A 82 25.96 -2.13 1.83
C GLN A 82 26.11 -3.12 0.68
N GLY A 83 25.52 -2.79 -0.47
CA GLY A 83 25.51 -3.63 -1.67
C GLY A 83 24.33 -4.63 -1.74
N GLN A 84 23.59 -4.84 -0.64
CA GLN A 84 22.42 -5.72 -0.62
C GLN A 84 21.24 -5.10 -1.38
N GLN A 85 20.55 -5.90 -2.20
CA GLN A 85 19.32 -5.50 -2.86
C GLN A 85 18.12 -5.72 -1.95
N VAL A 86 17.25 -4.70 -1.87
CA VAL A 86 16.05 -4.69 -1.03
C VAL A 86 14.91 -3.95 -1.75
N CYS A 87 13.69 -4.18 -1.29
CA CYS A 87 12.57 -3.27 -1.46
C CYS A 87 12.18 -2.70 -0.08
N ALA A 88 11.65 -1.48 -0.04
CA ALA A 88 11.41 -0.81 1.22
C ALA A 88 10.19 0.12 1.18
N LEU A 89 9.45 0.15 2.30
CA LEU A 89 8.50 1.21 2.58
C LEU A 89 9.27 2.47 2.99
N LEU A 90 8.87 3.59 2.41
CA LEU A 90 9.49 4.89 2.65
C LEU A 90 8.51 5.87 3.29
N PRO A 91 8.97 6.75 4.17
CA PRO A 91 8.13 7.84 4.68
C PRO A 91 7.93 8.97 3.64
N GLY A 92 8.58 8.87 2.51
CA GLY A 92 8.70 9.80 1.40
C GLY A 92 10.08 9.70 0.76
N GLY A 93 10.32 10.44 -0.32
CA GLY A 93 11.63 10.54 -0.97
C GLY A 93 11.95 9.44 -1.98
N GLY A 94 11.01 8.58 -2.32
CA GLY A 94 11.22 7.50 -3.30
C GLY A 94 11.46 8.01 -4.73
N TYR A 95 11.01 9.21 -5.05
CA TYR A 95 11.22 9.82 -6.38
C TYR A 95 12.55 10.58 -6.46
N ALA A 96 13.61 9.95 -5.96
CA ALA A 96 14.97 10.46 -5.98
C ALA A 96 15.97 9.34 -6.25
N GLU A 97 17.23 9.69 -6.60
CA GLU A 97 18.28 8.68 -6.82
C GLU A 97 18.69 7.97 -5.52
N TYR A 98 18.46 8.60 -4.35
CA TYR A 98 18.68 8.01 -3.03
C TYR A 98 17.54 8.34 -2.08
N ALA A 99 17.14 7.37 -1.27
CA ALA A 99 16.11 7.53 -0.26
C ALA A 99 16.57 6.96 1.07
N VAL A 100 16.13 7.55 2.19
CA VAL A 100 16.41 7.06 3.54
C VAL A 100 15.18 6.46 4.16
N THR A 101 15.34 5.32 4.85
CA THR A 101 14.25 4.67 5.59
C THR A 101 14.79 3.91 6.80
N GLN A 102 13.87 3.47 7.68
CA GLN A 102 14.23 2.57 8.78
C GLN A 102 14.65 1.20 8.22
N ALA A 103 15.70 0.62 8.78
CA ALA A 103 16.15 -0.73 8.38
C ALA A 103 15.04 -1.78 8.52
N ALA A 104 14.17 -1.64 9.53
CA ALA A 104 13.01 -2.52 9.75
C ALA A 104 11.94 -2.43 8.64
N HIS A 105 11.96 -1.40 7.80
CA HIS A 105 11.05 -1.26 6.66
C HIS A 105 11.61 -1.85 5.36
N CYS A 106 12.82 -2.39 5.40
CA CYS A 106 13.44 -3.06 4.26
C CYS A 106 13.11 -4.55 4.26
N LEU A 107 12.70 -5.04 3.11
CA LEU A 107 12.44 -6.45 2.85
C LEU A 107 13.43 -6.98 1.81
N PRO A 108 13.86 -8.24 1.89
CA PRO A 108 14.60 -8.85 0.81
C PRO A 108 13.75 -8.86 -0.47
N VAL A 109 14.41 -8.71 -1.61
CA VAL A 109 13.73 -8.93 -2.90
C VAL A 109 13.27 -10.38 -2.96
N PRO A 110 11.98 -10.67 -3.20
CA PRO A 110 11.50 -12.03 -3.27
C PRO A 110 12.19 -12.84 -4.38
N ASN A 111 12.41 -14.13 -4.14
CA ASN A 111 12.99 -15.00 -5.11
C ASN A 111 12.20 -15.00 -6.42
N GLY A 112 12.89 -14.82 -7.54
CA GLY A 112 12.28 -14.74 -8.87
C GLY A 112 11.76 -13.36 -9.27
N PHE A 113 11.79 -12.36 -8.38
CA PHE A 113 11.45 -10.97 -8.71
C PHE A 113 12.69 -10.19 -9.12
N ASP A 114 12.52 -9.32 -10.08
CA ASP A 114 13.48 -8.25 -10.35
C ASP A 114 13.20 -7.02 -9.45
N LEU A 115 14.09 -6.04 -9.47
CA LEU A 115 13.93 -4.81 -8.68
C LEU A 115 12.69 -4.00 -9.11
N LYS A 116 12.29 -4.05 -10.38
CA LYS A 116 11.12 -3.33 -10.87
C LYS A 116 9.83 -3.92 -10.27
N GLN A 117 9.71 -5.24 -10.22
CA GLN A 117 8.60 -5.93 -9.59
C GLN A 117 8.59 -5.70 -8.07
N ALA A 118 9.77 -5.80 -7.44
CA ALA A 118 9.91 -5.61 -6.00
C ALA A 118 9.55 -4.19 -5.52
N ALA A 119 9.72 -3.16 -6.37
CA ALA A 119 9.39 -1.79 -6.04
C ALA A 119 7.90 -1.53 -5.77
N CYS A 120 7.00 -2.43 -6.22
CA CYS A 120 5.56 -2.28 -6.09
C CYS A 120 4.95 -3.10 -4.93
N LEU A 121 5.78 -3.68 -4.08
CA LEU A 121 5.31 -4.54 -2.98
C LEU A 121 5.13 -3.78 -1.65
N PRO A 122 6.08 -2.94 -1.19
CA PRO A 122 6.09 -2.48 0.19
C PRO A 122 4.82 -1.73 0.59
N GLU A 123 4.39 -0.73 -0.16
CA GLU A 123 3.25 0.13 0.19
C GLU A 123 1.97 -0.69 0.36
N THR A 124 1.66 -1.54 -0.61
CA THR A 124 0.41 -2.31 -0.58
C THR A 124 0.45 -3.44 0.45
N PHE A 125 1.56 -4.16 0.55
CA PHE A 125 1.69 -5.29 1.49
C PHE A 125 1.74 -4.82 2.94
N PHE A 126 2.51 -3.78 3.28
CA PHE A 126 2.53 -3.23 4.64
C PHE A 126 1.15 -2.67 5.04
N THR A 127 0.47 -1.99 4.12
CA THR A 127 -0.87 -1.44 4.37
C THR A 127 -1.87 -2.55 4.66
N VAL A 128 -1.94 -3.59 3.82
CA VAL A 128 -2.85 -4.71 4.03
C VAL A 128 -2.49 -5.49 5.29
N TRP A 129 -1.21 -5.80 5.49
CA TRP A 129 -0.76 -6.53 6.66
C TRP A 129 -1.11 -5.82 7.96
N SER A 130 -0.82 -4.53 8.04
CA SER A 130 -1.08 -3.74 9.24
C SER A 130 -2.57 -3.61 9.54
N ASN A 131 -3.39 -3.31 8.54
CA ASN A 131 -4.81 -3.05 8.78
C ASN A 131 -5.62 -4.35 8.89
N VAL A 132 -5.45 -5.29 7.95
CA VAL A 132 -6.30 -6.48 7.88
C VAL A 132 -5.85 -7.56 8.87
N PHE A 133 -4.53 -7.80 8.99
CA PHE A 133 -4.02 -8.90 9.82
C PHE A 133 -3.65 -8.46 11.24
N GLN A 134 -2.91 -7.36 11.41
CA GLN A 134 -2.48 -6.94 12.75
C GLN A 134 -3.61 -6.25 13.53
N ARG A 135 -4.31 -5.28 12.94
CA ARG A 135 -5.40 -4.54 13.60
C ARG A 135 -6.72 -5.28 13.51
N GLY A 136 -7.11 -5.69 12.31
CA GLY A 136 -8.34 -6.42 12.04
C GLY A 136 -8.32 -7.85 12.56
N GLY A 137 -7.14 -8.48 12.64
CA GLY A 137 -6.98 -9.85 13.16
C GLY A 137 -7.66 -10.91 12.29
N LEU A 138 -7.62 -10.76 10.94
CA LEU A 138 -8.24 -11.69 10.00
C LEU A 138 -7.77 -13.12 10.25
N LYS A 139 -8.72 -14.06 10.30
CA LYS A 139 -8.48 -15.50 10.52
C LYS A 139 -8.97 -16.31 9.32
N ALA A 140 -8.45 -17.54 9.21
CA ALA A 140 -8.93 -18.50 8.23
C ALA A 140 -10.43 -18.80 8.44
N GLY A 141 -11.17 -18.88 7.34
CA GLY A 141 -12.61 -19.11 7.33
C GLY A 141 -13.48 -17.86 7.51
N GLU A 142 -12.91 -16.74 7.97
CA GLU A 142 -13.67 -15.48 8.12
C GLU A 142 -14.05 -14.88 6.76
N ARG A 143 -15.18 -14.18 6.74
CA ARG A 143 -15.69 -13.43 5.57
C ARG A 143 -15.09 -12.03 5.60
N PHE A 144 -14.19 -11.79 4.68
CA PHE A 144 -13.50 -10.53 4.52
C PHE A 144 -14.10 -9.74 3.35
N LEU A 145 -14.71 -8.59 3.63
CA LEU A 145 -15.16 -7.63 2.64
C LEU A 145 -14.12 -6.51 2.48
N LEU A 146 -13.78 -6.16 1.24
CA LEU A 146 -12.96 -4.98 0.97
C LEU A 146 -13.57 -4.14 -0.14
N HIS A 147 -13.47 -2.82 -0.03
CA HIS A 147 -13.90 -1.90 -1.07
C HIS A 147 -12.76 -1.57 -2.01
N GLY A 148 -13.09 -1.43 -3.32
CA GLY A 148 -12.09 -1.11 -4.33
C GLY A 148 -11.12 -2.24 -4.67
N GLY A 149 -11.63 -3.47 -4.83
CA GLY A 149 -10.86 -4.69 -5.06
C GLY A 149 -9.87 -4.66 -6.23
N SER A 150 -10.09 -3.81 -7.23
CA SER A 150 -9.18 -3.62 -8.38
C SER A 150 -8.09 -2.57 -8.16
N SER A 151 -7.99 -1.96 -6.98
CA SER A 151 -6.88 -1.07 -6.60
C SER A 151 -5.63 -1.86 -6.23
N GLY A 152 -4.48 -1.21 -6.10
CA GLY A 152 -3.25 -1.86 -5.62
C GLY A 152 -3.43 -2.52 -4.24
N ILE A 153 -4.05 -1.81 -3.29
CA ILE A 153 -4.42 -2.36 -1.99
C ILE A 153 -5.40 -3.53 -2.14
N GLY A 154 -6.44 -3.35 -2.98
CA GLY A 154 -7.47 -4.37 -3.19
C GLY A 154 -6.92 -5.67 -3.76
N THR A 155 -6.12 -5.61 -4.82
CA THR A 155 -5.51 -6.79 -5.45
C THR A 155 -4.57 -7.52 -4.50
N THR A 156 -3.82 -6.78 -3.69
CA THR A 156 -2.96 -7.36 -2.64
C THR A 156 -3.79 -8.00 -1.54
N ALA A 157 -4.84 -7.33 -1.06
CA ALA A 157 -5.71 -7.82 0.02
C ALA A 157 -6.44 -9.12 -0.39
N ILE A 158 -6.96 -9.20 -1.62
CA ILE A 158 -7.62 -10.41 -2.15
C ILE A 158 -6.66 -11.60 -2.09
N GLN A 159 -5.45 -11.43 -2.64
CA GLN A 159 -4.47 -12.52 -2.73
C GLN A 159 -3.97 -12.95 -1.34
N LEU A 160 -3.64 -12.01 -0.46
CA LEU A 160 -3.19 -12.31 0.90
C LEU A 160 -4.31 -12.99 1.71
N ALA A 161 -5.51 -12.41 1.77
CA ALA A 161 -6.61 -12.97 2.54
C ALA A 161 -6.96 -14.39 2.08
N ARG A 162 -7.00 -14.62 0.76
CA ARG A 162 -7.17 -15.97 0.21
C ARG A 162 -6.06 -16.93 0.62
N ALA A 163 -4.80 -16.50 0.53
CA ALA A 163 -3.64 -17.33 0.90
C ALA A 163 -3.67 -17.72 2.38
N PHE A 164 -4.24 -16.87 3.25
CA PHE A 164 -4.46 -17.16 4.66
C PHE A 164 -5.80 -17.84 4.96
N GLY A 165 -6.53 -18.28 3.94
CA GLY A 165 -7.73 -19.12 4.08
C GLY A 165 -9.02 -18.37 4.39
N ALA A 166 -9.08 -17.06 4.20
CA ALA A 166 -10.31 -16.29 4.35
C ALA A 166 -11.20 -16.39 3.09
N ARG A 167 -12.50 -16.19 3.28
CA ARG A 167 -13.48 -16.00 2.20
C ARG A 167 -13.51 -14.53 1.79
N VAL A 168 -13.20 -14.21 0.55
CA VAL A 168 -12.98 -12.82 0.12
C VAL A 168 -14.13 -12.30 -0.71
N PHE A 169 -14.74 -11.22 -0.27
CA PHE A 169 -15.77 -10.45 -0.94
C PHE A 169 -15.24 -9.06 -1.27
N THR A 170 -15.61 -8.50 -2.41
CA THR A 170 -15.11 -7.18 -2.78
C THR A 170 -16.10 -6.37 -3.59
N THR A 171 -15.92 -5.05 -3.61
CA THR A 171 -16.64 -4.16 -4.51
C THR A 171 -15.70 -3.57 -5.56
N ALA A 172 -16.19 -3.37 -6.77
CA ALA A 172 -15.46 -2.70 -7.84
C ALA A 172 -16.43 -1.90 -8.73
N GLY A 173 -15.93 -0.98 -9.53
CA GLY A 173 -16.77 -0.01 -10.28
C GLY A 173 -17.09 -0.40 -11.70
N SER A 174 -16.90 -1.66 -12.12
CA SER A 174 -17.34 -2.21 -13.40
C SER A 174 -17.21 -3.73 -13.40
N ASP A 175 -17.96 -4.41 -14.29
CA ASP A 175 -17.91 -5.86 -14.44
C ASP A 175 -16.53 -6.37 -14.84
N ALA A 176 -15.82 -5.64 -15.69
CA ALA A 176 -14.44 -6.00 -16.06
C ALA A 176 -13.51 -6.01 -14.84
N LYS A 177 -13.65 -5.02 -13.92
CA LYS A 177 -12.91 -4.96 -12.67
C LYS A 177 -13.34 -6.06 -11.70
N CYS A 178 -14.65 -6.37 -11.64
CA CYS A 178 -15.16 -7.49 -10.86
C CYS A 178 -14.56 -8.82 -11.33
N ARG A 179 -14.53 -9.09 -12.63
CA ARG A 179 -13.87 -10.27 -13.19
C ARG A 179 -12.41 -10.37 -12.78
N ALA A 180 -11.64 -9.30 -12.89
CA ALA A 180 -10.24 -9.27 -12.45
C ALA A 180 -10.10 -9.61 -10.95
N CYS A 181 -11.02 -9.16 -10.10
CA CYS A 181 -11.01 -9.51 -8.68
C CYS A 181 -11.32 -11.01 -8.46
N LEU A 182 -12.25 -11.58 -9.21
CA LEU A 182 -12.56 -13.02 -9.17
C LEU A 182 -11.36 -13.86 -9.64
N ASP A 183 -10.69 -13.45 -10.71
CA ASP A 183 -9.48 -14.11 -11.23
C ASP A 183 -8.33 -14.13 -10.19
N LEU A 184 -8.23 -13.09 -9.35
CA LEU A 184 -7.29 -13.02 -8.23
C LEU A 184 -7.70 -13.88 -7.02
N GLY A 185 -8.94 -14.36 -7.00
CA GLY A 185 -9.44 -15.29 -6.02
C GLY A 185 -10.45 -14.73 -5.02
N ALA A 186 -11.08 -13.59 -5.31
CA ALA A 186 -12.27 -13.20 -4.59
C ALA A 186 -13.39 -14.25 -4.86
N GLU A 187 -14.12 -14.61 -3.81
CA GLU A 187 -15.28 -15.50 -3.93
C GLU A 187 -16.44 -14.78 -4.63
N ARG A 188 -16.61 -13.49 -4.33
CA ARG A 188 -17.61 -12.63 -4.95
C ARG A 188 -17.09 -11.22 -5.12
N ALA A 189 -17.39 -10.64 -6.30
CA ALA A 189 -17.09 -9.24 -6.61
C ALA A 189 -18.38 -8.53 -7.04
N VAL A 190 -18.69 -7.41 -6.41
CA VAL A 190 -19.92 -6.65 -6.61
C VAL A 190 -19.64 -5.37 -7.37
N ASN A 191 -20.30 -5.17 -8.52
CA ASN A 191 -20.31 -3.89 -9.21
C ASN A 191 -21.18 -2.90 -8.42
N TYR A 192 -20.56 -2.06 -7.59
CA TYR A 192 -21.28 -1.13 -6.69
C TYR A 192 -22.11 -0.07 -7.43
N ARG A 193 -21.96 0.07 -8.74
CA ARG A 193 -22.76 0.99 -9.55
C ARG A 193 -24.12 0.41 -9.92
N GLU A 194 -24.27 -0.90 -9.84
CA GLU A 194 -25.46 -1.62 -10.28
C GLU A 194 -26.12 -2.37 -9.13
N THR A 195 -25.36 -2.78 -8.13
CA THR A 195 -25.83 -3.66 -7.07
C THR A 195 -25.33 -3.21 -5.71
N ASP A 196 -26.22 -3.20 -4.72
CA ASP A 196 -25.84 -2.95 -3.33
C ASP A 196 -25.15 -4.18 -2.72
N PHE A 197 -24.02 -3.96 -2.06
CA PHE A 197 -23.25 -5.00 -1.41
C PHE A 197 -23.85 -5.44 -0.05
N VAL A 198 -24.66 -4.57 0.60
CA VAL A 198 -25.20 -4.83 1.93
C VAL A 198 -26.10 -6.07 1.95
N PRO A 199 -27.17 -6.19 1.12
CA PRO A 199 -27.99 -7.39 1.11
C PRO A 199 -27.22 -8.65 0.75
N ILE A 200 -26.18 -8.51 -0.08
CA ILE A 200 -25.31 -9.62 -0.46
C ILE A 200 -24.55 -10.14 0.76
N MET A 201 -23.93 -9.24 1.53
CA MET A 201 -23.19 -9.63 2.71
C MET A 201 -24.13 -10.17 3.82
N GLN A 202 -25.28 -9.58 3.99
CA GLN A 202 -26.32 -10.10 4.93
C GLN A 202 -26.74 -11.52 4.58
N GLY A 203 -26.93 -11.82 3.30
CA GLY A 203 -27.23 -13.17 2.79
C GLY A 203 -26.12 -14.18 3.05
N GLU A 204 -24.88 -13.76 3.19
CA GLU A 204 -23.72 -14.57 3.58
C GLU A 204 -23.54 -14.67 5.12
N GLY A 205 -24.36 -13.98 5.90
CA GLY A 205 -24.28 -13.92 7.37
C GLY A 205 -23.41 -12.76 7.88
N GLY A 206 -23.20 -11.73 7.08
CA GLY A 206 -22.40 -10.55 7.40
C GLY A 206 -20.90 -10.74 7.18
N ALA A 207 -20.15 -9.65 7.17
CA ALA A 207 -18.68 -9.65 7.07
C ALA A 207 -18.05 -9.71 8.46
N ASP A 208 -17.10 -10.60 8.66
CA ASP A 208 -16.34 -10.69 9.91
C ASP A 208 -15.28 -9.57 9.99
N ILE A 209 -14.75 -9.15 8.83
CA ILE A 209 -13.88 -7.98 8.69
C ILE A 209 -14.26 -7.18 7.45
N ILE A 210 -14.25 -5.86 7.57
CA ILE A 210 -14.37 -4.94 6.43
C ILE A 210 -13.13 -4.03 6.38
N LEU A 211 -12.45 -3.98 5.22
CA LEU A 211 -11.45 -2.97 4.91
C LEU A 211 -12.10 -1.86 4.11
N ASP A 212 -12.23 -0.68 4.73
CA ASP A 212 -12.84 0.49 4.10
C ASP A 212 -11.79 1.56 3.74
N MET A 213 -11.58 1.75 2.45
CA MET A 213 -10.73 2.81 1.90
C MET A 213 -11.56 3.94 1.26
N VAL A 214 -12.89 3.92 1.42
CA VAL A 214 -13.82 4.88 0.82
C VAL A 214 -14.28 5.89 1.85
N GLY A 215 -14.72 5.42 3.01
CA GLY A 215 -15.23 6.27 4.09
C GLY A 215 -16.57 6.94 3.77
N GLY A 216 -16.88 8.01 4.50
CA GLY A 216 -18.09 8.82 4.25
C GLY A 216 -19.38 7.99 4.37
N GLU A 217 -20.21 8.01 3.34
CA GLU A 217 -21.50 7.31 3.30
C GLU A 217 -21.36 5.78 3.37
N TYR A 218 -20.18 5.22 3.10
CA TYR A 218 -19.92 3.78 3.22
C TYR A 218 -19.93 3.31 4.67
N ILE A 219 -19.62 4.17 5.64
CA ILE A 219 -19.51 3.78 7.06
C ILE A 219 -20.84 3.18 7.56
N ALA A 220 -21.98 3.84 7.37
CA ALA A 220 -23.27 3.32 7.77
C ALA A 220 -23.60 1.97 7.09
N ARG A 221 -23.39 1.89 5.77
CA ARG A 221 -23.61 0.67 5.01
C ARG A 221 -22.68 -0.48 5.41
N ASN A 222 -21.44 -0.15 5.80
CA ASN A 222 -20.50 -1.15 6.33
C ASN A 222 -20.98 -1.71 7.67
N LEU A 223 -21.51 -0.87 8.55
CA LEU A 223 -22.08 -1.35 9.82
C LEU A 223 -23.27 -2.31 9.58
N ASP A 224 -24.13 -2.01 8.58
CA ASP A 224 -25.23 -2.87 8.19
C ASP A 224 -24.79 -4.20 7.54
N ALA A 225 -23.58 -4.24 6.99
CA ALA A 225 -22.99 -5.40 6.34
C ALA A 225 -22.12 -6.25 7.27
N LEU A 226 -21.79 -5.77 8.47
CA LEU A 226 -21.01 -6.55 9.44
C LEU A 226 -21.82 -7.74 10.01
N ALA A 227 -21.12 -8.79 10.32
CA ALA A 227 -21.61 -9.85 11.20
C ALA A 227 -21.59 -9.38 12.67
N ASP A 228 -22.23 -10.16 13.56
CA ASP A 228 -22.05 -9.99 15.01
C ASP A 228 -20.55 -10.08 15.34
N ASP A 229 -20.06 -9.18 16.19
CA ASP A 229 -18.63 -9.03 16.52
C ASP A 229 -17.70 -8.72 15.33
N GLY A 230 -18.26 -8.32 14.19
CA GLY A 230 -17.49 -7.92 13.01
C GLY A 230 -16.65 -6.66 13.25
N ARG A 231 -15.55 -6.52 12.50
CA ARG A 231 -14.57 -5.45 12.66
C ARG A 231 -14.48 -4.60 11.39
N LEU A 232 -14.53 -3.28 11.54
CA LEU A 232 -14.30 -2.32 10.47
C LEU A 232 -12.91 -1.66 10.66
N VAL A 233 -12.06 -1.71 9.64
CA VAL A 233 -10.70 -1.15 9.63
C VAL A 233 -10.47 -0.25 8.42
#